data_501c7df8fb5342c277b81a5964effe90
#
_entry.id   501c7df8fb5342c277b81a5964effe90
#
_cell.length_a   1.000
_cell.length_b   1.000
_cell.length_c   1.000
_cell.angle_alpha   90.00
_cell.angle_beta   90.00
_cell.angle_gamma   90.00
#
_symmetry.space_group_name_H-M   'P 1'
#
loop_
_entity.id
_entity.type
_entity.pdbx_description
1 polymer ?
#
loop_
_entity_poly.entity_id
_entity_poly.type
_entity_poly.pdbx_seq_one_letter_code
_entity_poly.pdbx_strand_id
1 'polypeptide(L)'
;MIQKKVFSNKFNLVGFVSLLTVFFMSNPHFVSGQDFQKEQNFGRTTQARLAVEKAWDVYHDGALGGTLQSPKVQTMLETDLHKSRALLAEAYDAEDGGDITKTVKLIKNIMQITHRVISESQVEKK
;
A
#
# COMPACT_ATOMS: atom_id res chain seq x y z
N MET A 1 -19.05 58.73 -13.59
CA MET A 1 -19.11 57.39 -14.19
C MET A 1 -17.98 56.46 -13.74
N ILE A 2 -16.78 56.94 -13.67
CA ILE A 2 -15.60 56.14 -13.26
C ILE A 2 -15.66 55.71 -11.78
N GLN A 3 -16.19 56.52 -10.88
CA GLN A 3 -16.31 56.22 -9.46
C GLN A 3 -17.33 55.10 -9.14
N LYS A 4 -18.40 54.97 -9.93
CA LYS A 4 -19.38 53.89 -9.75
C LYS A 4 -18.80 52.52 -10.11
N LYS A 5 -17.91 52.41 -11.09
CA LYS A 5 -17.25 51.15 -11.44
C LYS A 5 -16.27 50.67 -10.36
N VAL A 6 -15.56 51.60 -9.75
CA VAL A 6 -14.61 51.29 -8.67
C VAL A 6 -15.33 50.82 -7.41
N PHE A 7 -16.50 51.37 -7.10
CA PHE A 7 -17.33 51.00 -5.96
C PHE A 7 -17.93 49.61 -6.14
N SER A 8 -18.37 49.28 -7.34
CA SER A 8 -18.90 47.95 -7.68
C SER A 8 -17.84 46.86 -7.55
N ASN A 9 -16.59 47.14 -7.94
CA ASN A 9 -15.52 46.16 -7.80
C ASN A 9 -15.13 45.89 -6.36
N LYS A 10 -15.20 46.88 -5.48
CA LYS A 10 -14.92 46.69 -4.06
C LYS A 10 -15.98 45.84 -3.38
N PHE A 11 -17.23 46.01 -3.76
CA PHE A 11 -18.34 45.23 -3.20
C PHE A 11 -18.27 43.76 -3.64
N ASN A 12 -17.95 43.52 -4.90
CA ASN A 12 -17.75 42.15 -5.41
C ASN A 12 -16.55 41.45 -4.77
N LEU A 13 -15.50 42.15 -4.46
CA LEU A 13 -14.32 41.60 -3.80
C LEU A 13 -14.61 41.15 -2.38
N VAL A 14 -15.38 41.92 -1.61
CA VAL A 14 -15.78 41.59 -0.25
C VAL A 14 -16.76 40.40 -0.24
N GLY A 15 -17.71 40.36 -1.18
CA GLY A 15 -18.61 39.21 -1.35
C GLY A 15 -17.86 37.92 -1.72
N PHE A 16 -16.85 38.02 -2.57
CA PHE A 16 -16.04 36.89 -2.99
C PHE A 16 -15.19 36.33 -1.83
N VAL A 17 -14.57 37.18 -1.03
CA VAL A 17 -13.78 36.75 0.14
C VAL A 17 -14.66 36.10 1.18
N SER A 18 -15.88 36.61 1.42
CA SER A 18 -16.84 36.00 2.34
C SER A 18 -17.29 34.62 1.86
N LEU A 19 -17.54 34.47 0.56
CA LEU A 19 -17.91 33.18 -0.02
C LEU A 19 -16.78 32.15 0.08
N LEU A 20 -15.55 32.59 -0.12
CA LEU A 20 -14.36 31.73 -0.01
C LEU A 20 -14.15 31.23 1.43
N THR A 21 -14.40 32.09 2.41
CA THR A 21 -14.25 31.73 3.84
C THR A 21 -15.33 30.71 4.26
N VAL A 22 -16.55 30.86 3.79
CA VAL A 22 -17.64 29.89 4.06
C VAL A 22 -17.37 28.54 3.36
N PHE A 23 -16.83 28.56 2.15
CA PHE A 23 -16.48 27.34 1.43
C PHE A 23 -15.34 26.56 2.14
N PHE A 24 -14.38 27.24 2.73
CA PHE A 24 -13.29 26.63 3.46
C PHE A 24 -13.74 25.99 4.79
N MET A 25 -14.74 26.59 5.47
CA MET A 25 -15.29 26.06 6.71
C MET A 25 -16.31 24.93 6.52
N SER A 26 -16.95 24.85 5.37
CA SER A 26 -18.00 23.86 5.13
C SER A 26 -17.52 22.56 4.52
N ASN A 27 -16.21 22.39 4.31
CA ASN A 27 -15.66 21.24 3.59
C ASN A 27 -14.57 20.44 4.34
N PRO A 28 -14.71 20.15 5.65
CA PRO A 28 -13.81 19.22 6.31
C PRO A 28 -13.98 17.77 5.82
N HIS A 29 -15.12 17.45 5.18
CA HIS A 29 -15.40 16.11 4.67
C HIS A 29 -14.76 15.79 3.32
N PHE A 30 -14.29 16.77 2.57
CA PHE A 30 -13.67 16.53 1.27
C PHE A 30 -12.26 15.90 1.40
N VAL A 31 -11.56 16.19 2.49
CA VAL A 31 -10.25 15.60 2.79
C VAL A 31 -10.38 14.11 3.16
N SER A 32 -11.47 13.72 3.83
CA SER A 32 -11.71 12.33 4.22
C SER A 32 -12.05 11.41 3.03
N GLY A 33 -12.63 11.93 1.94
CA GLY A 33 -12.92 11.16 0.74
C GLY A 33 -11.67 10.77 -0.06
N GLN A 34 -10.65 11.62 -0.08
CA GLN A 34 -9.36 11.33 -0.72
C GLN A 34 -8.53 10.34 0.11
N ASP A 35 -8.57 10.45 1.42
CA ASP A 35 -7.91 9.52 2.32
C ASP A 35 -8.55 8.13 2.26
N PHE A 36 -9.86 8.05 2.08
CA PHE A 36 -10.57 6.77 1.96
C PHE A 36 -10.24 6.02 0.66
N GLN A 37 -10.06 6.74 -0.46
CA GLN A 37 -9.61 6.12 -1.72
C GLN A 37 -8.14 5.71 -1.66
N LYS A 38 -7.32 6.44 -0.92
CA LYS A 38 -5.93 6.09 -0.69
C LYS A 38 -5.82 4.82 0.18
N GLU A 39 -6.66 4.68 1.20
CA GLU A 39 -6.75 3.46 2.01
C GLU A 39 -7.21 2.23 1.20
N GLN A 40 -8.13 2.40 0.26
CA GLN A 40 -8.57 1.28 -0.59
C GLN A 40 -7.48 0.83 -1.57
N ASN A 41 -6.62 1.73 -2.03
CA ASN A 41 -5.46 1.39 -2.84
C ASN A 41 -4.33 0.76 -2.00
N PHE A 42 -4.16 1.18 -0.76
CA PHE A 42 -3.26 0.54 0.20
C PHE A 42 -3.69 -0.89 0.56
N GLY A 43 -4.94 -1.25 0.36
CA GLY A 43 -5.46 -2.56 0.74
C GLY A 43 -4.83 -3.74 0.00
N ARG A 44 -4.43 -3.56 -1.24
CA ARG A 44 -3.88 -4.63 -2.08
C ARG A 44 -2.43 -4.95 -1.72
N THR A 45 -1.57 -3.97 -1.73
CA THR A 45 -0.16 -4.13 -1.33
C THR A 45 -0.02 -4.42 0.16
N THR A 46 -0.93 -3.95 1.00
CA THR A 46 -0.94 -4.27 2.43
C THR A 46 -1.09 -5.76 2.68
N GLN A 47 -1.97 -6.45 1.98
CA GLN A 47 -2.14 -7.91 2.13
C GLN A 47 -0.86 -8.66 1.72
N ALA A 48 -0.22 -8.24 0.61
CA ALA A 48 1.04 -8.82 0.17
C ALA A 48 2.16 -8.58 1.19
N ARG A 49 2.23 -7.39 1.78
CA ARG A 49 3.18 -7.06 2.85
C ARG A 49 3.01 -7.96 4.07
N LEU A 50 1.79 -8.11 4.55
CA LEU A 50 1.49 -8.98 5.69
C LEU A 50 1.82 -10.45 5.40
N ALA A 51 1.60 -10.91 4.16
CA ALA A 51 1.98 -12.26 3.76
C ALA A 51 3.50 -12.46 3.76
N VAL A 52 4.27 -11.46 3.30
CA VAL A 52 5.74 -11.50 3.35
C VAL A 52 6.25 -11.52 4.78
N GLU A 53 5.72 -10.65 5.65
CA GLU A 53 6.08 -10.61 7.08
C GLU A 53 5.79 -11.96 7.75
N LYS A 54 4.60 -12.51 7.55
CA LYS A 54 4.22 -13.82 8.08
C LYS A 54 5.13 -14.94 7.57
N ALA A 55 5.50 -14.93 6.31
CA ALA A 55 6.40 -15.93 5.75
C ALA A 55 7.79 -15.89 6.40
N TRP A 56 8.31 -14.68 6.68
CA TRP A 56 9.56 -14.51 7.42
C TRP A 56 9.46 -15.05 8.85
N ASP A 57 8.40 -14.75 9.56
CA ASP A 57 8.19 -15.21 10.94
C ASP A 57 8.12 -16.73 10.99
N VAL A 58 7.31 -17.34 10.15
CA VAL A 58 7.17 -18.81 10.10
C VAL A 58 8.48 -19.50 9.69
N TYR A 59 9.23 -18.90 8.76
CA TYR A 59 10.55 -19.41 8.38
C TYR A 59 11.55 -19.35 9.55
N HIS A 60 11.62 -18.23 10.27
CA HIS A 60 12.49 -18.09 11.44
C HIS A 60 12.13 -19.08 12.54
N ASP A 61 10.85 -19.25 12.83
CA ASP A 61 10.37 -20.22 13.80
C ASP A 61 10.76 -21.64 13.39
N GLY A 62 10.61 -21.99 12.12
CA GLY A 62 11.03 -23.27 11.58
C GLY A 62 12.55 -23.49 11.65
N ALA A 63 13.33 -22.47 11.34
CA ALA A 63 14.80 -22.54 11.41
C ALA A 63 15.28 -22.72 12.86
N LEU A 64 14.75 -21.94 13.80
CA LEU A 64 15.09 -22.01 15.23
C LEU A 64 14.59 -23.31 15.87
N GLY A 65 13.39 -23.76 15.52
CA GLY A 65 12.79 -24.99 16.01
C GLY A 65 13.33 -26.27 15.36
N GLY A 66 14.21 -26.16 14.36
CA GLY A 66 14.81 -27.29 13.65
C GLY A 66 13.81 -28.07 12.78
N THR A 67 12.72 -27.47 12.36
CA THR A 67 11.71 -28.10 11.49
C THR A 67 12.09 -28.07 10.01
N LEU A 68 13.05 -27.23 9.60
CA LEU A 68 13.53 -27.19 8.22
C LEU A 68 14.22 -28.50 7.83
N GLN A 69 13.83 -29.04 6.69
CA GLN A 69 14.19 -30.41 6.27
C GLN A 69 15.68 -30.58 5.96
N SER A 70 16.32 -29.56 5.37
CA SER A 70 17.73 -29.63 4.98
C SER A 70 18.30 -28.25 4.72
N PRO A 71 19.65 -28.08 4.72
CA PRO A 71 20.30 -26.85 4.33
C PRO A 71 19.94 -26.37 2.91
N LYS A 72 19.69 -27.30 2.00
CA LYS A 72 19.25 -26.97 0.64
C LYS A 72 17.87 -26.33 0.63
N VAL A 73 16.93 -26.89 1.39
CA VAL A 73 15.58 -26.32 1.54
C VAL A 73 15.67 -24.96 2.21
N GLN A 74 16.45 -24.81 3.24
CA GLN A 74 16.69 -23.53 3.90
C GLN A 74 17.15 -22.47 2.92
N THR A 75 18.18 -22.73 2.12
CA THR A 75 18.70 -21.77 1.13
C THR A 75 17.64 -21.41 0.07
N MET A 76 16.83 -22.38 -0.35
CA MET A 76 15.76 -22.15 -1.30
C MET A 76 14.69 -21.23 -0.69
N LEU A 77 14.28 -21.46 0.53
CA LEU A 77 13.27 -20.64 1.23
C LEU A 77 13.78 -19.22 1.50
N GLU A 78 15.04 -19.04 1.86
CA GLU A 78 15.67 -17.73 2.01
C GLU A 78 15.69 -16.97 0.69
N THR A 79 16.03 -17.65 -0.42
CA THR A 79 15.99 -17.05 -1.76
C THR A 79 14.56 -16.58 -2.12
N ASP A 80 13.57 -17.41 -1.83
CA ASP A 80 12.17 -17.08 -2.06
C ASP A 80 11.70 -15.90 -1.20
N LEU A 81 12.11 -15.82 0.05
CA LEU A 81 11.81 -14.70 0.94
C LEU A 81 12.41 -13.39 0.43
N HIS A 82 13.68 -13.40 0.01
CA HIS A 82 14.30 -12.21 -0.59
C HIS A 82 13.63 -11.81 -1.89
N LYS A 83 13.25 -12.77 -2.73
CA LYS A 83 12.49 -12.52 -3.95
C LYS A 83 11.12 -11.89 -3.66
N SER A 84 10.42 -12.38 -2.65
CA SER A 84 9.12 -11.82 -2.27
C SER A 84 9.21 -10.35 -1.83
N ARG A 85 10.27 -9.97 -1.12
CA ARG A 85 10.54 -8.56 -0.75
C ARG A 85 10.83 -7.69 -1.97
N ALA A 86 11.62 -8.18 -2.92
CA ALA A 86 11.92 -7.45 -4.15
C ALA A 86 10.65 -7.22 -4.98
N LEU A 87 9.81 -8.26 -5.14
CA LEU A 87 8.52 -8.14 -5.82
C LEU A 87 7.55 -7.21 -5.09
N LEU A 88 7.59 -7.16 -3.76
CA LEU A 88 6.78 -6.23 -2.98
C LEU A 88 7.17 -4.77 -3.24
N ALA A 89 8.48 -4.47 -3.32
CA ALA A 89 8.95 -3.15 -3.69
C ALA A 89 8.47 -2.74 -5.09
N GLU A 90 8.57 -3.66 -6.06
CA GLU A 90 8.02 -3.41 -7.42
C GLU A 90 6.49 -3.22 -7.41
N ALA A 91 5.77 -3.92 -6.54
CA ALA A 91 4.32 -3.77 -6.41
C ALA A 91 3.93 -2.39 -5.86
N TYR A 92 4.69 -1.84 -4.91
CA TYR A 92 4.51 -0.47 -4.44
C TYR A 92 4.76 0.54 -5.56
N ASP A 93 5.85 0.39 -6.31
CA ASP A 93 6.16 1.28 -7.43
C ASP A 93 5.07 1.23 -8.52
N ALA A 94 4.56 0.04 -8.82
CA ALA A 94 3.49 -0.13 -9.80
C ALA A 94 2.15 0.48 -9.30
N GLU A 95 1.84 0.33 -8.02
CA GLU A 95 0.65 0.92 -7.41
C GLU A 95 0.72 2.45 -7.41
N ASP A 96 1.86 3.01 -7.00
CA ASP A 96 2.11 4.46 -7.01
C ASP A 96 2.07 5.04 -8.43
N GLY A 97 2.53 4.29 -9.41
CA GLY A 97 2.45 4.64 -10.83
C GLY A 97 1.07 4.43 -11.48
N GLY A 98 0.10 3.86 -10.74
CA GLY A 98 -1.25 3.61 -11.24
C GLY A 98 -1.38 2.41 -12.19
N ASP A 99 -0.35 1.56 -12.29
CA ASP A 99 -0.39 0.33 -13.10
C ASP A 99 -1.03 -0.82 -12.31
N ILE A 100 -2.35 -0.83 -12.28
CA ILE A 100 -3.15 -1.80 -11.52
C ILE A 100 -2.92 -3.23 -12.02
N THR A 101 -2.79 -3.43 -13.32
CA THR A 101 -2.57 -4.77 -13.91
C THR A 101 -1.24 -5.36 -13.46
N LYS A 102 -0.18 -4.57 -13.51
CA LYS A 102 1.14 -4.98 -13.01
C LYS A 102 1.11 -5.24 -11.51
N THR A 103 0.49 -4.35 -10.74
CA THR A 103 0.33 -4.49 -9.29
C THR A 103 -0.34 -5.81 -8.92
N VAL A 104 -1.47 -6.14 -9.52
CA VAL A 104 -2.21 -7.39 -9.27
C VAL A 104 -1.37 -8.63 -9.63
N LYS A 105 -0.66 -8.58 -10.75
CA LYS A 105 0.24 -9.68 -11.16
C LYS A 105 1.37 -9.91 -10.17
N LEU A 106 2.00 -8.84 -9.69
CA LEU A 106 3.06 -8.91 -8.69
C LEU A 106 2.55 -9.45 -7.35
N ILE A 107 1.40 -8.96 -6.88
CA ILE A 107 0.77 -9.47 -5.65
C ILE A 107 0.48 -10.96 -5.75
N LYS A 108 -0.06 -11.42 -6.89
CA LYS A 108 -0.31 -12.86 -7.10
C LYS A 108 0.98 -13.68 -6.96
N ASN A 109 2.07 -13.23 -7.55
CA ASN A 109 3.37 -13.90 -7.44
C ASN A 109 3.88 -13.92 -5.99
N ILE A 110 3.78 -12.80 -5.28
CA ILE A 110 4.15 -12.70 -3.87
C ILE A 110 3.34 -13.71 -3.04
N MET A 111 2.04 -13.76 -3.22
CA MET A 111 1.18 -14.68 -2.47
C MET A 111 1.52 -16.15 -2.74
N GLN A 112 1.88 -16.52 -3.95
CA GLN A 112 2.33 -17.88 -4.30
C GLN A 112 3.65 -18.24 -3.60
N ILE A 113 4.63 -17.32 -3.62
CA ILE A 113 5.93 -17.53 -2.99
C ILE A 113 5.78 -17.65 -1.48
N THR A 114 5.08 -16.72 -0.85
CA THR A 114 4.88 -16.72 0.61
C THR A 114 4.11 -17.92 1.10
N HIS A 115 3.09 -18.36 0.37
CA HIS A 115 2.36 -19.59 0.69
C HIS A 115 3.28 -20.81 0.66
N ARG A 116 4.15 -20.94 -0.35
CA ARG A 116 5.13 -22.03 -0.42
C ARG A 116 6.10 -21.99 0.76
N VAL A 117 6.67 -20.82 1.05
CA VAL A 117 7.58 -20.66 2.19
C VAL A 117 6.92 -21.09 3.49
N ILE A 118 5.69 -20.66 3.75
CA ILE A 118 4.96 -21.00 4.97
C ILE A 118 4.73 -22.53 5.04
N SER A 119 4.23 -23.13 3.97
CA SER A 119 3.94 -24.55 3.97
C SER A 119 5.19 -25.41 4.15
N GLU A 120 6.29 -25.06 3.49
CA GLU A 120 7.54 -25.84 3.56
C GLU A 120 8.31 -25.61 4.86
N SER A 121 8.13 -24.46 5.51
CA SER A 121 8.71 -24.19 6.83
C SER A 121 8.02 -24.94 7.97
N GLN A 122 6.76 -25.39 7.77
CA GLN A 122 5.94 -26.09 8.76
C GLN A 122 5.92 -27.60 8.59
N VAL A 123 6.60 -28.15 7.59
CA VAL A 123 6.63 -29.60 7.37
C VAL A 123 7.37 -30.28 8.52
N GLU A 124 6.67 -31.14 9.26
CA GLU A 124 7.28 -31.95 10.30
C GLU A 124 8.34 -32.90 9.70
N LYS A 125 9.50 -32.98 10.36
CA LYS A 125 10.47 -34.01 10.05
C LYS A 125 9.87 -35.37 10.40
N LYS A 126 9.66 -36.15 9.40
CA LYS A 126 9.32 -37.56 9.60
C LYS A 126 10.57 -38.36 9.96
#